data_6f0fecde734f5f3070926f558ba1f65c
#
_entry.id   6f0fecde734f5f3070926f558ba1f65c
#
_cell.length_a   1.000
_cell.length_b   1.000
_cell.length_c   1.000
_cell.angle_alpha   90.00
_cell.angle_beta   90.00
_cell.angle_gamma   90.00
#
_symmetry.space_group_name_H-M   'P 1'
#
loop_
_entity.id
_entity.type
_entity.pdbx_description
1 polymer ?
#
loop_
_entity_poly.entity_id
_entity_poly.type
_entity_poly.pdbx_seq_one_letter_code
_entity_poly.pdbx_strand_id
1 'polypeptide(L)'
;MSNQLTLSQLRARLAQAQPPVLVDALGERYFAADHLPGAINVPHTATDDVLRASLPDRDAEIVTYCANPACQNSHVLAHRLQALGYRSVAVFPGGKKEWAEAGLPLESATVGAV
;
A
#
# COMPACT_ATOMS: atom_id res chain seq x y z
N MET A 1 2.67 -16.82 4.05
CA MET A 1 2.83 -16.33 2.66
C MET A 1 1.93 -15.16 2.41
N SER A 2 2.45 -14.14 1.74
CA SER A 2 1.62 -13.00 1.37
C SER A 2 0.81 -13.33 0.13
N ASN A 3 -0.47 -13.00 0.14
CA ASN A 3 -1.30 -13.05 -1.06
C ASN A 3 -0.85 -11.93 -2.01
N GLN A 4 -0.85 -12.23 -3.28
CA GLN A 4 -0.53 -11.23 -4.30
C GLN A 4 -1.77 -10.96 -5.14
N LEU A 5 -1.99 -9.68 -5.44
CA LEU A 5 -3.12 -9.26 -6.25
C LEU A 5 -2.64 -8.76 -7.61
N THR A 6 -3.37 -9.12 -8.65
CA THR A 6 -3.22 -8.48 -9.95
C THR A 6 -3.88 -7.10 -9.88
N LEU A 7 -3.61 -6.25 -10.87
CA LEU A 7 -4.26 -4.96 -10.98
C LEU A 7 -5.79 -5.11 -11.03
N SER A 8 -6.26 -6.08 -11.81
CA SER A 8 -7.70 -6.33 -11.94
C SER A 8 -8.32 -6.71 -10.60
N GLN A 9 -7.66 -7.57 -9.83
CA GLN A 9 -8.12 -7.97 -8.51
C GLN A 9 -8.12 -6.80 -7.53
N LEU A 10 -7.07 -5.98 -7.56
CA LEU A 10 -6.99 -4.80 -6.71
C LEU A 10 -8.14 -3.85 -7.01
N ARG A 11 -8.39 -3.56 -8.28
CA ARG A 11 -9.46 -2.66 -8.67
C ARG A 11 -10.83 -3.17 -8.21
N ALA A 12 -11.05 -4.47 -8.33
CA ALA A 12 -12.29 -5.06 -7.86
C ALA A 12 -12.48 -4.88 -6.36
N ARG A 13 -11.42 -5.03 -5.59
CA ARG A 13 -11.48 -4.85 -4.13
C ARG A 13 -11.69 -3.40 -3.74
N LEU A 14 -11.05 -2.48 -4.44
CA LEU A 14 -11.23 -1.05 -4.17
C LEU A 14 -12.64 -0.57 -4.48
N ALA A 15 -13.37 -1.27 -5.33
CA ALA A 15 -14.75 -0.94 -5.68
C ALA A 15 -15.79 -1.48 -4.69
N GLN A 16 -15.37 -2.27 -3.69
CA GLN A 16 -16.28 -2.82 -2.69
C GLN A 16 -16.78 -1.73 -1.74
N ALA A 17 -17.89 -2.02 -1.06
CA ALA A 17 -18.45 -1.09 -0.06
C ALA A 17 -17.46 -0.78 1.06
N GLN A 18 -16.65 -1.77 1.43
CA GLN A 18 -15.57 -1.61 2.40
C GLN A 18 -14.26 -1.96 1.73
N PRO A 19 -13.64 -0.98 1.04
CA PRO A 19 -12.39 -1.24 0.35
C PRO A 19 -11.26 -1.50 1.33
N PRO A 20 -10.21 -2.22 0.89
CA PRO A 20 -9.05 -2.45 1.75
C PRO A 20 -8.31 -1.15 2.05
N VAL A 21 -7.55 -1.18 3.13
CA VAL A 21 -6.60 -0.10 3.43
C VAL A 21 -5.42 -0.27 2.49
N LEU A 22 -5.17 0.75 1.68
CA LEU A 22 -4.10 0.72 0.69
C LEU A 22 -2.87 1.41 1.28
N VAL A 23 -1.75 0.70 1.34
CA VAL A 23 -0.56 1.17 2.03
C VAL A 23 0.62 1.27 1.08
N ASP A 24 1.15 2.48 0.95
CA ASP A 24 2.36 2.76 0.19
C ASP A 24 3.56 2.50 1.11
N ALA A 25 4.40 1.53 0.74
CA ALA A 25 5.53 1.08 1.55
C ALA A 25 6.84 1.83 1.25
N LEU A 26 6.78 2.85 0.42
CA LEU A 26 7.93 3.67 0.09
C LEU A 26 8.17 4.75 1.15
N GLY A 27 9.32 5.40 1.09
CA GLY A 27 9.60 6.54 1.94
C GLY A 27 8.65 7.70 1.68
N GLU A 28 8.52 8.59 2.65
CA GLU A 28 7.59 9.71 2.62
C GLU A 28 7.76 10.58 1.37
N ARG A 29 8.99 10.81 0.96
CA ARG A 29 9.30 11.62 -0.23
C ARG A 29 8.64 11.05 -1.48
N TYR A 30 8.69 9.74 -1.65
CA TYR A 30 8.13 9.08 -2.82
C TYR A 30 6.60 9.07 -2.77
N PHE A 31 6.05 8.90 -1.59
CA PHE A 31 4.60 8.99 -1.39
C PHE A 31 4.08 10.39 -1.72
N ALA A 32 4.78 11.42 -1.25
CA ALA A 32 4.38 12.79 -1.50
C ALA A 32 4.40 13.15 -2.98
N ALA A 33 5.36 12.59 -3.73
CA ALA A 33 5.46 12.84 -5.17
C ALA A 33 4.24 12.29 -5.91
N ASP A 34 3.91 11.04 -5.68
CA ASP A 34 2.68 10.42 -6.19
C ASP A 34 2.39 9.12 -5.44
N HIS A 35 1.12 8.77 -5.39
CA HIS A 35 0.65 7.53 -4.77
C HIS A 35 -0.73 7.16 -5.32
N LEU A 36 -1.14 5.92 -5.09
CA LEU A 36 -2.46 5.48 -5.51
C LEU A 36 -3.54 6.23 -4.70
N PRO A 37 -4.68 6.55 -5.31
CA PRO A 37 -5.74 7.30 -4.63
C PRO A 37 -6.18 6.62 -3.33
N GLY A 38 -6.26 7.40 -2.26
CA GLY A 38 -6.69 6.92 -0.96
C GLY A 38 -5.65 6.16 -0.15
N ALA A 39 -4.44 5.99 -0.68
CA ALA A 39 -3.39 5.28 0.03
C ALA A 39 -2.87 6.08 1.22
N ILE A 40 -2.45 5.36 2.26
CA ILE A 40 -1.67 5.95 3.36
C ILE A 40 -0.22 5.55 3.20
N ASN A 41 0.67 6.34 3.77
CA ASN A 41 2.10 6.06 3.72
C ASN A 41 2.57 5.40 5.00
N VAL A 42 3.08 4.18 4.89
CA VAL A 42 3.75 3.49 5.98
C VAL A 42 5.01 2.87 5.40
N PRO A 43 6.16 3.55 5.51
CA PRO A 43 7.39 3.02 4.95
C PRO A 43 7.73 1.65 5.52
N HIS A 44 8.34 0.80 4.70
CA HIS A 44 8.67 -0.56 5.13
C HIS A 44 9.65 -0.59 6.32
N THR A 45 10.32 0.53 6.59
CA THR A 45 11.27 0.68 7.70
C THR A 45 10.63 1.25 8.96
N ALA A 46 9.34 1.55 8.94
CA ALA A 46 8.65 2.10 10.11
C ALA A 46 8.76 1.15 11.30
N THR A 47 8.77 1.71 12.51
CA THR A 47 8.81 0.90 13.73
C THR A 47 7.50 0.16 13.93
N ASP A 48 7.53 -0.89 14.75
CA ASP A 48 6.31 -1.63 15.07
C ASP A 48 5.23 -0.73 15.69
N ASP A 49 5.64 0.22 16.51
CA ASP A 49 4.70 1.16 17.14
C ASP A 49 4.02 2.04 16.08
N VAL A 50 4.77 2.48 15.08
CA VAL A 50 4.20 3.27 13.97
C VAL A 50 3.25 2.41 13.16
N LEU A 51 3.59 1.14 12.91
CA LEU A 51 2.70 0.24 12.19
C LEU A 51 1.38 0.07 12.93
N ARG A 52 1.42 -0.15 14.23
CA ARG A 52 0.21 -0.32 15.03
C ARG A 52 -0.64 0.95 15.08
N ALA A 53 0.02 2.11 15.18
CA ALA A 53 -0.68 3.38 15.22
C ALA A 53 -1.33 3.73 13.89
N SER A 54 -0.65 3.43 12.79
CA SER A 54 -1.15 3.72 11.44
C SER A 54 -2.24 2.74 11.01
N LEU A 55 -2.18 1.50 11.50
CA LEU A 55 -3.07 0.41 11.12
C LEU A 55 -3.63 -0.21 12.40
N PRO A 56 -4.57 0.48 13.08
CA PRO A 56 -5.04 0.02 14.39
C PRO A 56 -5.95 -1.21 14.33
N ASP A 57 -6.56 -1.50 13.20
CA ASP A 57 -7.47 -2.64 13.05
C ASP A 57 -6.76 -3.82 12.40
N ARG A 58 -6.44 -4.83 13.19
CA ARG A 58 -5.76 -6.03 12.70
C ARG A 58 -6.63 -6.96 11.87
N ASP A 59 -7.92 -6.74 11.86
CA ASP A 59 -8.86 -7.53 11.07
C ASP A 59 -9.18 -6.85 9.74
N ALA A 60 -8.77 -5.60 9.54
CA ALA A 60 -8.98 -4.90 8.28
C ALA A 60 -8.20 -5.56 7.16
N GLU A 61 -8.77 -5.53 5.96
CA GLU A 61 -8.05 -5.95 4.76
C GLU A 61 -7.03 -4.88 4.41
N ILE A 62 -5.76 -5.28 4.25
CA ILE A 62 -4.65 -4.38 3.95
C ILE A 62 -3.98 -4.83 2.67
N VAL A 63 -3.71 -3.88 1.78
CA VAL A 63 -2.93 -4.14 0.57
C VAL A 63 -1.73 -3.21 0.57
N THR A 64 -0.54 -3.78 0.53
CA THR A 64 0.70 -3.01 0.42
C THR A 64 1.16 -2.94 -1.02
N TYR A 65 1.81 -1.84 -1.39
CA TYR A 65 2.42 -1.70 -2.71
C TYR A 65 3.66 -0.82 -2.62
N CYS A 66 4.47 -0.83 -3.67
CA CYS A 66 5.60 0.09 -3.79
C CYS A 66 5.73 0.59 -5.24
N ALA A 67 6.93 0.82 -5.74
CA ALA A 67 7.10 1.55 -6.99
C ALA A 67 6.83 0.71 -8.25
N ASN A 68 7.32 -0.54 -8.26
CA ASN A 68 7.32 -1.39 -9.46
C ASN A 68 7.55 -2.84 -9.04
N PRO A 69 7.45 -3.80 -9.99
CA PRO A 69 7.61 -5.21 -9.65
C PRO A 69 8.97 -5.60 -9.07
N ALA A 70 10.01 -4.83 -9.34
CA ALA A 70 11.36 -5.12 -8.81
C ALA A 70 11.52 -4.68 -7.35
N CYS A 71 10.65 -3.80 -6.87
CA CYS A 71 10.73 -3.27 -5.51
C CYS A 71 10.22 -4.29 -4.50
N GLN A 72 10.99 -4.56 -3.45
CA GLN A 72 10.64 -5.54 -2.43
C GLN A 72 10.01 -4.92 -1.17
N ASN A 73 9.92 -3.60 -1.10
CA ASN A 73 9.47 -2.91 0.12
C ASN A 73 8.06 -3.34 0.55
N SER A 74 7.17 -3.52 -0.43
CA SER A 74 5.79 -3.95 -0.12
C SER A 74 5.73 -5.36 0.43
N HIS A 75 6.59 -6.24 -0.06
CA HIS A 75 6.68 -7.62 0.44
C HIS A 75 7.25 -7.64 1.87
N VAL A 76 8.27 -6.84 2.12
CA VAL A 76 8.86 -6.70 3.45
C VAL A 76 7.83 -6.20 4.45
N LEU A 77 7.10 -5.14 4.08
CA LEU A 77 6.08 -4.58 4.96
C LEU A 77 4.96 -5.59 5.23
N ALA A 78 4.47 -6.27 4.18
CA ALA A 78 3.42 -7.27 4.33
C ALA A 78 3.85 -8.38 5.30
N HIS A 79 5.09 -8.85 5.17
CA HIS A 79 5.62 -9.88 6.05
C HIS A 79 5.66 -9.39 7.50
N ARG A 80 6.12 -8.16 7.72
CA ARG A 80 6.16 -7.57 9.06
C ARG A 80 4.77 -7.45 9.67
N LEU A 81 3.78 -7.03 8.89
CA LEU A 81 2.41 -6.91 9.35
C LEU A 81 1.85 -8.28 9.74
N GLN A 82 2.08 -9.31 8.94
CA GLN A 82 1.65 -10.66 9.28
C GLN A 82 2.27 -11.12 10.59
N ALA A 83 3.55 -10.85 10.81
CA ALA A 83 4.24 -11.20 12.05
C ALA A 83 3.65 -10.48 13.27
N LEU A 84 3.07 -9.30 13.07
CA LEU A 84 2.42 -8.52 14.13
C LEU A 84 0.96 -8.92 14.38
N GLY A 85 0.46 -9.92 13.65
CA GLY A 85 -0.88 -10.45 13.86
C GLY A 85 -1.96 -9.86 12.98
N TYR A 86 -1.59 -9.11 11.93
CA TYR A 86 -2.57 -8.66 10.93
C TYR A 86 -3.00 -9.85 10.10
N ARG A 87 -4.30 -10.05 9.96
CA ARG A 87 -4.86 -11.30 9.45
C ARG A 87 -5.09 -11.32 7.95
N SER A 88 -5.27 -10.15 7.35
CA SER A 88 -5.70 -10.05 5.96
C SER A 88 -4.78 -9.07 5.22
N VAL A 89 -3.60 -9.55 4.86
CA VAL A 89 -2.59 -8.72 4.19
C VAL A 89 -2.29 -9.32 2.82
N ALA A 90 -2.36 -8.46 1.81
CA ALA A 90 -2.01 -8.82 0.44
C ALA A 90 -1.02 -7.79 -0.11
N VAL A 91 -0.35 -8.14 -1.19
CA VAL A 91 0.60 -7.27 -1.88
C VAL A 91 0.11 -7.05 -3.31
N PHE A 92 0.19 -5.80 -3.78
CA PHE A 92 0.04 -5.48 -5.19
C PHE A 92 1.44 -5.27 -5.78
N PRO A 93 2.04 -6.29 -6.38
CA PRO A 93 3.44 -6.22 -6.81
C PRO A 93 3.69 -5.24 -7.95
N GLY A 94 2.69 -5.02 -8.81
CA GLY A 94 2.85 -4.10 -9.93
C GLY A 94 3.14 -2.67 -9.50
N GLY A 95 2.63 -2.26 -8.36
CA GLY A 95 2.91 -0.97 -7.76
C GLY A 95 2.47 0.22 -8.61
N LYS A 96 3.07 1.37 -8.33
CA LYS A 96 2.74 2.60 -9.05
C LYS A 96 2.94 2.47 -10.55
N LYS A 97 3.97 1.74 -10.97
CA LYS A 97 4.29 1.60 -12.39
C LYS A 97 3.14 0.97 -13.15
N GLU A 98 2.65 -0.16 -12.70
CA GLU A 98 1.55 -0.86 -13.39
C GLU A 98 0.27 -0.04 -13.36
N TRP A 99 -0.03 0.59 -12.23
CA TRP A 99 -1.20 1.45 -12.07
C TRP A 99 -1.18 2.59 -13.09
N ALA A 100 -0.04 3.29 -13.19
CA ALA A 100 0.11 4.41 -14.11
C ALA A 100 0.08 3.96 -15.57
N GLU A 101 0.71 2.83 -15.88
CA GLU A 101 0.71 2.29 -17.24
C GLU A 101 -0.69 1.90 -17.72
N ALA A 102 -1.58 1.58 -16.80
CA ALA A 102 -2.96 1.29 -17.11
C ALA A 102 -3.81 2.55 -17.33
N GLY A 103 -3.20 3.73 -17.23
CA GLY A 103 -3.89 5.00 -17.42
C GLY A 103 -4.69 5.47 -16.22
N LEU A 104 -4.45 4.87 -15.05
CA LEU A 104 -5.19 5.23 -13.84
C LEU A 104 -4.52 6.41 -13.13
N PRO A 105 -5.31 7.29 -12.48
CA PRO A 105 -4.75 8.50 -11.88
C PRO A 105 -3.97 8.21 -10.60
N LEU A 106 -2.95 9.03 -10.37
CA LEU A 106 -2.21 9.06 -9.12
C LEU A 106 -2.50 10.38 -8.42
N GLU A 107 -2.42 10.36 -7.09
CA GLU A 107 -2.58 11.55 -6.26
C GLU A 107 -1.21 12.01 -5.78
N SER A 108 -1.13 13.29 -5.43
CA SER A 108 0.07 13.90 -4.88
C SER A 108 -0.26 14.50 -3.53
N ALA A 109 0.66 14.35 -2.58
CA ALA A 109 0.53 14.97 -1.27
C ALA A 109 1.38 16.22 -1.14
N THR A 110 1.85 16.78 -2.24
CA THR A 110 2.70 17.96 -2.24
C THR A 110 1.89 19.22 -2.01
N VAL A 111 1.22 19.27 -0.90
CA VAL A 111 0.35 20.38 -0.56
C VAL A 111 1.09 21.66 -0.19
N GLY A 112 2.38 21.57 -0.02
CA GLY A 112 3.19 22.76 0.19
C GLY A 112 3.06 23.76 -0.91
N ALA A 113 2.48 23.36 -2.02
CA ALA A 113 2.19 24.25 -3.13
C ALA A 113 1.16 25.33 -2.81
N VAL A 114 0.52 25.18 -1.72
CA VAL A 114 -0.49 26.16 -1.31
C VAL A 114 0.15 27.50 -1.00
#